data_9a66e33bdfba1193e11db7750e8396ae
#
_entry.id   9a66e33bdfba1193e11db7750e8396ae
#
_cell.length_a   1.000
_cell.length_b   1.000
_cell.length_c   1.000
_cell.angle_alpha   90.00
_cell.angle_beta   90.00
_cell.angle_gamma   90.00
#
_symmetry.space_group_name_H-M   'P 1'
#
loop_
_entity.id
_entity.type
_entity.pdbx_description
1 polymer ?
#
loop_
_entity_poly.entity_id
_entity_poly.type
_entity_poly.pdbx_seq_one_letter_code
_entity_poly.pdbx_strand_id
1 'polypeptide(L)'
;NGAFTFSPDGNPLVGPVRGKPGYWCACAVMAGFLQGGGVGKSLAEWMIHGEPEADVFGMDVARYGEFAENKQFIKETTGQFYTRRFVMTYPNEQLPAGRPLKTSPAYADMSAAGCQWGASWGLEVPLYFAPTADFEEKPTLKRSNAFDIVAQECRATREAVGLLDISGFSRFEVTGPNAEAWLDKMMASKLPKPGRAKLAPMLSPEGKLKGDLTVFNWGGGTWWIMGSYYLREWHLRWFHDHMEDGVDLRDIADATVGMSLSGPNSRKVLEKLTDGPIADLPFMGCGSFDIGLIRAKIGRLSVTGELGYEIHCSAAEHTMLRRMLLEAGADLGMREVGFNALLSLRLEKSFGIWNAEFTQGYTPGETGMDRWIAWDKGEFVGRDAAIAERDGNGPAKKLVTLEVEAEDADASGFEPIWANGATVGFVTSGGYGHTTGKSLAMALVDPDHAGEGTDLSVHIVGVERPAKVIANSPYDPAGKAMRG
;
A
#
# COMPACT_ATOMS: atom_id res chain seq x y z
N ASN A 1 -28.43 27.67 -17.81
CA ASN A 1 -28.17 26.28 -18.22
C ASN A 1 -26.73 26.17 -18.67
N GLY A 2 -26.00 25.25 -18.11
CA GLY A 2 -24.59 24.95 -18.46
C GLY A 2 -24.31 23.45 -18.33
N ALA A 3 -23.21 23.00 -18.93
CA ALA A 3 -22.75 21.63 -18.80
C ALA A 3 -22.08 21.47 -17.43
N PHE A 4 -22.37 20.39 -16.72
CA PHE A 4 -21.60 19.96 -15.58
C PHE A 4 -20.32 19.26 -16.05
N THR A 5 -19.24 19.48 -15.30
CA THR A 5 -17.99 18.73 -15.47
C THR A 5 -17.85 17.69 -14.40
N PHE A 6 -17.52 16.46 -14.81
CA PHE A 6 -17.31 15.33 -13.92
C PHE A 6 -15.92 14.72 -14.13
N SER A 7 -15.35 14.23 -13.07
CA SER A 7 -14.22 13.29 -13.10
C SER A 7 -14.73 11.83 -13.04
N PRO A 8 -13.89 10.84 -13.30
CA PRO A 8 -14.28 9.42 -13.24
C PRO A 8 -14.85 8.98 -11.89
N ASP A 9 -14.40 9.57 -10.78
CA ASP A 9 -14.82 9.27 -9.40
C ASP A 9 -15.73 10.35 -8.79
N GLY A 10 -16.03 11.41 -9.55
CA GLY A 10 -16.87 12.53 -9.11
C GLY A 10 -16.20 13.53 -8.16
N ASN A 11 -14.96 13.30 -7.74
CA ASN A 11 -14.22 14.26 -6.93
C ASN A 11 -13.54 15.33 -7.80
N PRO A 12 -13.29 16.53 -7.29
CA PRO A 12 -12.56 17.55 -8.02
C PRO A 12 -11.19 17.10 -8.53
N LEU A 13 -10.66 17.80 -9.52
CA LEU A 13 -9.28 17.66 -10.01
C LEU A 13 -8.54 18.95 -9.66
N VAL A 14 -7.68 18.90 -8.66
CA VAL A 14 -7.02 20.07 -8.06
C VAL A 14 -5.51 19.82 -7.92
N GLY A 15 -4.71 20.87 -8.07
CA GLY A 15 -3.28 20.84 -7.80
C GLY A 15 -2.38 21.04 -9.00
N PRO A 16 -1.05 20.91 -8.81
CA PRO A 16 -0.06 21.08 -9.86
C PRO A 16 -0.04 19.90 -10.82
N VAL A 17 0.16 20.20 -12.10
CA VAL A 17 0.26 19.19 -13.16
C VAL A 17 1.73 18.86 -13.41
N ARG A 18 2.12 17.60 -13.29
CA ARG A 18 3.49 17.13 -13.50
C ARG A 18 4.05 17.57 -14.85
N GLY A 19 5.31 18.02 -14.84
CA GLY A 19 6.02 18.48 -16.05
C GLY A 19 5.54 19.79 -16.64
N LYS A 20 4.68 20.53 -15.93
CA LYS A 20 4.17 21.85 -16.34
C LYS A 20 4.32 22.87 -15.21
N PRO A 21 5.56 23.34 -14.94
CA PRO A 21 5.80 24.31 -13.87
C PRO A 21 4.90 25.55 -13.98
N GLY A 22 4.26 25.92 -12.86
CA GLY A 22 3.34 27.05 -12.80
C GLY A 22 1.94 26.80 -13.39
N TYR A 23 1.65 25.59 -13.87
CA TYR A 23 0.31 25.22 -14.33
C TYR A 23 -0.45 24.46 -13.24
N TRP A 24 -1.58 25.03 -12.85
CA TRP A 24 -2.43 24.54 -11.77
C TRP A 24 -3.81 24.17 -12.28
N CYS A 25 -4.38 23.12 -11.74
CA CYS A 25 -5.70 22.62 -12.08
C CYS A 25 -6.67 22.86 -10.94
N ALA A 26 -7.89 23.29 -11.23
CA ALA A 26 -9.04 23.33 -10.33
C ALA A 26 -10.32 23.16 -11.15
N CYS A 27 -10.63 21.92 -11.51
CA CYS A 27 -11.77 21.61 -12.37
C CYS A 27 -12.55 20.40 -11.86
N ALA A 28 -13.60 20.01 -12.58
CA ALA A 28 -14.53 18.94 -12.19
C ALA A 28 -15.15 19.12 -10.79
N VAL A 29 -15.31 20.37 -10.33
CA VAL A 29 -15.93 20.69 -9.04
C VAL A 29 -17.45 20.60 -9.22
N MET A 30 -17.96 19.38 -9.26
CA MET A 30 -19.40 19.09 -9.51
C MET A 30 -20.28 19.74 -8.45
N ALA A 31 -19.94 19.58 -7.19
CA ALA A 31 -20.65 20.21 -6.06
C ALA A 31 -20.10 21.61 -5.75
N GLY A 32 -20.00 22.48 -6.76
CA GLY A 32 -19.29 23.75 -6.70
C GLY A 32 -19.67 24.66 -5.53
N PHE A 33 -20.95 24.77 -5.19
CA PHE A 33 -21.37 25.55 -4.04
C PHE A 33 -20.92 24.98 -2.70
N LEU A 34 -20.75 23.67 -2.59
CA LEU A 34 -20.36 22.99 -1.35
C LEU A 34 -18.83 22.83 -1.26
N GLN A 35 -18.17 22.58 -2.36
CA GLN A 35 -16.74 22.25 -2.40
C GLN A 35 -15.84 23.41 -2.84
N GLY A 36 -16.38 24.42 -3.51
CA GLY A 36 -15.61 25.50 -4.12
C GLY A 36 -14.71 26.26 -3.14
N GLY A 37 -15.18 26.52 -1.91
CA GLY A 37 -14.39 27.15 -0.86
C GLY A 37 -13.19 26.32 -0.43
N GLY A 38 -13.40 25.01 -0.18
CA GLY A 38 -12.32 24.08 0.20
C GLY A 38 -11.31 23.88 -0.93
N VAL A 39 -11.78 23.72 -2.17
CA VAL A 39 -10.92 23.63 -3.37
C VAL A 39 -10.06 24.87 -3.50
N GLY A 40 -10.65 26.07 -3.36
CA GLY A 40 -9.93 27.34 -3.45
C GLY A 40 -8.89 27.50 -2.36
N LYS A 41 -9.21 27.14 -1.10
CA LYS A 41 -8.27 27.15 0.03
C LYS A 41 -7.08 26.25 -0.24
N SER A 42 -7.33 24.99 -0.53
CA SER A 42 -6.27 24.01 -0.74
C SER A 42 -5.37 24.35 -1.92
N LEU A 43 -5.93 24.88 -3.01
CA LEU A 43 -5.15 25.34 -4.16
C LEU A 43 -4.27 26.55 -3.81
N ALA A 44 -4.81 27.52 -3.04
CA ALA A 44 -4.05 28.67 -2.60
C ALA A 44 -2.91 28.28 -1.66
N GLU A 45 -3.14 27.38 -0.71
CA GLU A 45 -2.11 26.81 0.17
C GLU A 45 -1.00 26.14 -0.66
N TRP A 46 -1.38 25.33 -1.63
CA TRP A 46 -0.43 24.68 -2.54
C TRP A 46 0.46 25.68 -3.28
N MET A 47 -0.16 26.73 -3.83
CA MET A 47 0.57 27.77 -4.57
C MET A 47 1.52 28.60 -3.70
N ILE A 48 1.17 28.81 -2.42
CA ILE A 48 1.90 29.70 -1.52
C ILE A 48 2.93 28.91 -0.70
N HIS A 49 2.56 27.72 -0.22
CA HIS A 49 3.34 26.95 0.73
C HIS A 49 3.95 25.67 0.13
N GLY A 50 3.62 25.32 -1.12
CA GLY A 50 4.10 24.09 -1.79
C GLY A 50 3.24 22.87 -1.50
N GLU A 51 2.51 22.84 -0.39
CA GLU A 51 1.61 21.75 0.01
C GLU A 51 0.38 22.31 0.74
N PRO A 52 -0.78 21.69 0.62
CA PRO A 52 -1.96 22.03 1.44
C PRO A 52 -1.80 21.49 2.86
N GLU A 53 -2.44 22.17 3.81
CA GLU A 53 -2.44 21.77 5.22
C GLU A 53 -3.12 20.39 5.43
N ALA A 54 -4.24 20.17 4.73
CA ALA A 54 -5.01 18.94 4.82
C ALA A 54 -4.55 17.87 3.83
N ASP A 55 -4.84 16.61 4.13
CA ASP A 55 -4.73 15.53 3.14
C ASP A 55 -5.83 15.69 2.08
N VAL A 56 -5.43 16.09 0.89
CA VAL A 56 -6.32 16.34 -0.25
C VAL A 56 -6.08 15.37 -1.40
N PHE A 57 -5.42 14.23 -1.16
CA PHE A 57 -5.14 13.24 -2.21
C PHE A 57 -6.41 12.81 -2.96
N GLY A 58 -7.55 12.72 -2.30
CA GLY A 58 -8.84 12.40 -2.92
C GLY A 58 -9.32 13.40 -3.97
N MET A 59 -8.76 14.62 -4.05
CA MET A 59 -9.02 15.59 -5.12
C MET A 59 -7.76 15.99 -5.90
N ASP A 60 -6.58 15.48 -5.54
CA ASP A 60 -5.34 15.74 -6.27
C ASP A 60 -5.43 15.19 -7.69
N VAL A 61 -5.05 16.00 -8.68
CA VAL A 61 -5.02 15.58 -10.08
C VAL A 61 -4.05 14.40 -10.29
N ALA A 62 -3.01 14.28 -9.48
CA ALA A 62 -2.04 13.18 -9.53
C ALA A 62 -2.55 11.83 -8.98
N ARG A 63 -3.81 11.75 -8.50
CA ARG A 63 -4.45 10.46 -8.25
C ARG A 63 -4.80 9.70 -9.54
N TYR A 64 -4.71 10.37 -10.68
CA TYR A 64 -4.83 9.80 -12.01
C TYR A 64 -3.50 9.83 -12.75
N GLY A 65 -3.39 9.01 -13.79
CA GLY A 65 -2.30 8.98 -14.74
C GLY A 65 -2.84 8.91 -16.16
N GLU A 66 -1.98 8.63 -17.13
CA GLU A 66 -2.31 8.57 -18.57
C GLU A 66 -3.47 7.63 -18.89
N PHE A 67 -3.70 6.56 -18.11
CA PHE A 67 -4.82 5.66 -18.30
C PHE A 67 -6.18 6.38 -18.26
N ALA A 68 -6.29 7.45 -17.50
CA ALA A 68 -7.52 8.23 -17.36
C ALA A 68 -7.76 9.21 -18.53
N GLU A 69 -6.87 9.29 -19.51
CA GLU A 69 -7.09 10.01 -20.78
C GLU A 69 -7.99 9.23 -21.75
N ASN A 70 -8.20 7.94 -21.50
CA ASN A 70 -9.06 7.10 -22.33
C ASN A 70 -10.52 7.56 -22.24
N LYS A 71 -11.06 8.03 -23.38
CA LYS A 71 -12.42 8.61 -23.45
C LYS A 71 -13.53 7.62 -23.09
N GLN A 72 -13.35 6.35 -23.40
CA GLN A 72 -14.34 5.32 -23.07
C GLN A 72 -14.32 5.04 -21.56
N PHE A 73 -13.13 4.94 -20.96
CA PHE A 73 -12.97 4.83 -19.52
C PHE A 73 -13.68 5.99 -18.80
N ILE A 74 -13.41 7.24 -19.21
CA ILE A 74 -14.05 8.43 -18.62
C ILE A 74 -15.56 8.36 -18.75
N LYS A 75 -16.07 8.00 -19.93
CA LYS A 75 -17.51 7.91 -20.20
C LYS A 75 -18.19 6.88 -19.29
N GLU A 76 -17.64 5.68 -19.20
CA GLU A 76 -18.22 4.57 -18.43
C GLU A 76 -18.17 4.84 -16.93
N THR A 77 -17.00 5.23 -16.43
CA THR A 77 -16.81 5.49 -14.98
C THR A 77 -17.61 6.68 -14.50
N THR A 78 -17.62 7.79 -15.25
CA THR A 78 -18.44 8.96 -14.95
C THR A 78 -19.93 8.63 -14.96
N GLY A 79 -20.38 7.85 -15.96
CA GLY A 79 -21.77 7.38 -16.04
C GLY A 79 -22.16 6.54 -14.82
N GLN A 80 -21.33 5.59 -14.45
CA GLN A 80 -21.53 4.74 -13.26
C GLN A 80 -21.54 5.59 -11.98
N PHE A 81 -20.55 6.46 -11.79
CA PHE A 81 -20.53 7.35 -10.62
C PHE A 81 -21.80 8.17 -10.53
N TYR A 82 -22.21 8.82 -11.61
CA TYR A 82 -23.40 9.68 -11.60
C TYR A 82 -24.69 8.92 -11.28
N THR A 83 -24.88 7.73 -11.84
CA THR A 83 -26.05 6.90 -11.56
C THR A 83 -26.08 6.34 -10.15
N ARG A 84 -24.93 6.13 -9.54
CA ARG A 84 -24.79 5.56 -8.19
C ARG A 84 -24.60 6.58 -7.07
N ARG A 85 -24.58 7.87 -7.36
CA ARG A 85 -24.25 8.93 -6.36
C ARG A 85 -25.15 8.95 -5.13
N PHE A 86 -26.31 8.31 -5.17
CA PHE A 86 -27.24 8.17 -4.04
C PHE A 86 -27.46 6.70 -3.63
N VAL A 87 -26.70 5.80 -4.19
CA VAL A 87 -26.74 4.37 -3.84
C VAL A 87 -25.71 4.13 -2.74
N MET A 88 -26.08 3.38 -1.72
CA MET A 88 -25.14 2.96 -0.68
C MET A 88 -24.02 2.11 -1.29
N THR A 89 -22.79 2.42 -0.92
CA THR A 89 -21.62 1.63 -1.29
C THR A 89 -21.24 0.72 -0.13
N TYR A 90 -21.01 -0.54 -0.41
CA TYR A 90 -20.53 -1.51 0.58
C TYR A 90 -19.00 -1.52 0.64
N PRO A 91 -18.42 -1.85 1.80
CA PRO A 91 -16.98 -2.10 1.89
C PRO A 91 -16.54 -3.16 0.87
N ASN A 92 -15.39 -2.90 0.21
CA ASN A 92 -14.78 -3.80 -0.78
C ASN A 92 -15.62 -4.04 -2.06
N GLU A 93 -16.74 -3.37 -2.25
CA GLU A 93 -17.55 -3.48 -3.47
C GLU A 93 -16.72 -3.07 -4.69
N GLN A 94 -16.63 -3.95 -5.69
CA GLN A 94 -15.93 -3.70 -6.93
C GLN A 94 -16.91 -3.30 -8.03
N LEU A 95 -16.75 -2.08 -8.56
CA LEU A 95 -17.62 -1.56 -9.60
C LEU A 95 -17.10 -1.92 -11.00
N PRO A 96 -17.97 -2.29 -11.96
CA PRO A 96 -17.54 -2.87 -13.24
C PRO A 96 -17.15 -1.86 -14.32
N ALA A 97 -17.51 -0.57 -14.20
CA ALA A 97 -17.30 0.38 -15.28
C ALA A 97 -15.82 0.61 -15.59
N GLY A 98 -15.48 0.63 -16.87
CA GLY A 98 -14.12 0.86 -17.35
C GLY A 98 -13.15 -0.29 -17.06
N ARG A 99 -13.65 -1.51 -16.82
CA ARG A 99 -12.85 -2.68 -16.46
C ARG A 99 -13.05 -3.85 -17.43
N PRO A 100 -11.99 -4.69 -17.69
CA PRO A 100 -10.59 -4.43 -17.31
C PRO A 100 -9.98 -3.33 -18.17
N LEU A 101 -9.20 -2.42 -17.57
CA LEU A 101 -8.47 -1.39 -18.33
C LEU A 101 -7.00 -1.79 -18.54
N LYS A 102 -6.31 -2.17 -17.47
CA LYS A 102 -4.94 -2.70 -17.49
C LYS A 102 -4.91 -4.05 -16.77
N THR A 103 -4.12 -4.97 -17.27
CA THR A 103 -3.99 -6.31 -16.67
C THR A 103 -2.51 -6.71 -16.58
N SER A 104 -2.16 -7.53 -15.58
CA SER A 104 -0.88 -8.20 -15.58
C SER A 104 -0.84 -9.30 -16.67
N PRO A 105 0.35 -9.70 -17.15
CA PRO A 105 0.43 -10.75 -18.19
C PRO A 105 -0.17 -12.10 -17.75
N ALA A 106 -0.21 -12.38 -16.45
CA ALA A 106 -0.81 -13.61 -15.92
C ALA A 106 -2.33 -13.52 -15.67
N TYR A 107 -2.98 -12.41 -16.01
CA TYR A 107 -4.40 -12.15 -15.75
C TYR A 107 -5.33 -13.27 -16.24
N ALA A 108 -5.17 -13.73 -17.48
CA ALA A 108 -6.04 -14.76 -18.05
C ALA A 108 -5.89 -16.10 -17.31
N ASP A 109 -4.65 -16.51 -17.01
CA ASP A 109 -4.36 -17.75 -16.28
C ASP A 109 -4.90 -17.69 -14.84
N MET A 110 -4.77 -16.53 -14.17
CA MET A 110 -5.29 -16.31 -12.80
C MET A 110 -6.81 -16.25 -12.80
N SER A 111 -7.43 -15.62 -13.80
CA SER A 111 -8.89 -15.62 -13.96
C SER A 111 -9.43 -17.05 -14.14
N ALA A 112 -8.76 -17.88 -14.95
CA ALA A 112 -9.10 -19.29 -15.13
C ALA A 112 -8.91 -20.11 -13.82
N ALA A 113 -8.04 -19.67 -12.92
CA ALA A 113 -7.85 -20.25 -11.58
C ALA A 113 -8.87 -19.75 -10.54
N GLY A 114 -9.85 -18.92 -10.92
CA GLY A 114 -10.91 -18.40 -10.04
C GLY A 114 -10.59 -17.06 -9.35
N CYS A 115 -9.55 -16.34 -9.81
CA CYS A 115 -9.22 -15.04 -9.26
C CYS A 115 -10.37 -14.05 -9.33
N GLN A 116 -10.68 -13.43 -8.20
CA GLN A 116 -11.59 -12.29 -8.10
C GLN A 116 -10.76 -11.01 -8.08
N TRP A 117 -11.17 -10.02 -8.88
CA TRP A 117 -10.34 -8.87 -9.18
C TRP A 117 -10.85 -7.57 -8.55
N GLY A 118 -9.93 -6.79 -8.02
CA GLY A 118 -10.11 -5.37 -7.74
C GLY A 118 -9.35 -4.52 -8.74
N ALA A 119 -9.57 -3.20 -8.70
CA ALA A 119 -8.83 -2.27 -9.54
C ALA A 119 -8.02 -1.29 -8.69
N SER A 120 -6.74 -1.15 -9.01
CA SER A 120 -5.84 -0.16 -8.42
C SER A 120 -5.20 0.67 -9.52
N TRP A 121 -5.55 1.94 -9.60
CA TRP A 121 -5.03 2.87 -10.59
C TRP A 121 -5.13 2.32 -12.04
N GLY A 122 -6.30 1.78 -12.37
CA GLY A 122 -6.61 1.18 -13.68
C GLY A 122 -6.05 -0.22 -13.90
N LEU A 123 -5.25 -0.77 -12.99
CA LEU A 123 -4.71 -2.13 -13.06
C LEU A 123 -5.59 -3.10 -12.27
N GLU A 124 -5.93 -4.24 -12.88
CA GLU A 124 -6.56 -5.35 -12.17
C GLU A 124 -5.58 -6.00 -11.19
N VAL A 125 -6.01 -6.13 -9.93
CA VAL A 125 -5.22 -6.74 -8.85
C VAL A 125 -6.00 -7.90 -8.23
N PRO A 126 -5.34 -9.02 -7.87
CA PRO A 126 -6.03 -10.19 -7.30
C PRO A 126 -6.49 -9.90 -5.88
N LEU A 127 -7.78 -10.06 -5.60
CA LEU A 127 -8.33 -9.90 -4.25
C LEU A 127 -8.33 -11.22 -3.47
N TYR A 128 -8.79 -12.29 -4.09
CA TYR A 128 -8.80 -13.68 -3.57
C TYR A 128 -9.12 -14.65 -4.71
N PHE A 129 -8.98 -15.97 -4.44
CA PHE A 129 -9.26 -17.02 -5.42
C PHE A 129 -10.49 -17.82 -5.00
N ALA A 130 -11.58 -17.63 -5.73
CA ALA A 130 -12.84 -18.31 -5.49
C ALA A 130 -12.74 -19.81 -5.80
N PRO A 131 -13.44 -20.66 -5.04
CA PRO A 131 -13.36 -22.11 -5.19
C PRO A 131 -14.06 -22.63 -6.45
N THR A 132 -15.03 -21.86 -6.99
CA THR A 132 -15.83 -22.23 -8.16
C THR A 132 -16.03 -21.02 -9.05
N ALA A 133 -16.23 -21.26 -10.35
CA ALA A 133 -16.40 -20.20 -11.35
C ALA A 133 -17.71 -19.42 -11.22
N ASP A 134 -18.71 -19.98 -10.54
CA ASP A 134 -20.02 -19.37 -10.29
C ASP A 134 -20.10 -18.69 -8.91
N PHE A 135 -18.97 -18.59 -8.19
CA PHE A 135 -18.93 -17.88 -6.91
C PHE A 135 -19.18 -16.38 -7.13
N GLU A 136 -20.12 -15.85 -6.38
CA GLU A 136 -20.45 -14.43 -6.36
C GLU A 136 -20.34 -13.92 -4.92
N GLU A 137 -19.50 -12.91 -4.69
CA GLU A 137 -19.41 -12.25 -3.41
C GLU A 137 -20.65 -11.37 -3.18
N LYS A 138 -21.26 -11.52 -2.00
CA LYS A 138 -22.44 -10.75 -1.60
C LYS A 138 -22.00 -9.52 -0.81
N PRO A 139 -22.14 -8.30 -1.39
CA PRO A 139 -21.80 -7.09 -0.67
C PRO A 139 -22.57 -6.95 0.64
N THR A 140 -21.88 -6.58 1.71
CA THR A 140 -22.45 -6.44 3.05
C THR A 140 -21.63 -5.46 3.88
N LEU A 141 -22.22 -4.87 4.92
CA LEU A 141 -21.51 -4.10 5.94
C LEU A 141 -20.86 -4.99 7.00
N LYS A 142 -21.09 -6.31 6.93
CA LYS A 142 -20.54 -7.33 7.81
C LYS A 142 -19.50 -8.17 7.05
N ARG A 143 -19.05 -9.28 7.65
CA ARG A 143 -18.19 -10.26 6.96
C ARG A 143 -18.95 -10.89 5.79
N SER A 144 -18.37 -10.82 4.60
CA SER A 144 -18.97 -11.38 3.38
C SER A 144 -18.78 -12.90 3.32
N ASN A 145 -19.40 -13.54 2.32
CA ASN A 145 -19.18 -14.96 2.04
C ASN A 145 -17.78 -15.29 1.48
N ALA A 146 -16.92 -14.29 1.21
CA ALA A 146 -15.51 -14.48 0.90
C ALA A 146 -14.63 -14.70 2.16
N PHE A 147 -15.17 -14.48 3.36
CA PHE A 147 -14.43 -14.57 4.63
C PHE A 147 -13.68 -15.90 4.80
N ASP A 148 -14.36 -17.03 4.58
CA ASP A 148 -13.76 -18.36 4.73
C ASP A 148 -12.74 -18.67 3.63
N ILE A 149 -12.89 -18.09 2.44
CA ILE A 149 -11.92 -18.21 1.34
C ILE A 149 -10.62 -17.51 1.73
N VAL A 150 -10.72 -16.27 2.20
CA VAL A 150 -9.57 -15.49 2.68
C VAL A 150 -8.89 -16.18 3.86
N ALA A 151 -9.67 -16.80 4.78
CA ALA A 151 -9.15 -17.59 5.88
C ALA A 151 -8.25 -18.75 5.41
N GLN A 152 -8.66 -19.45 4.34
CA GLN A 152 -7.87 -20.54 3.77
C GLN A 152 -6.59 -20.04 3.11
N GLU A 153 -6.62 -18.89 2.45
CA GLU A 153 -5.43 -18.26 1.86
C GLU A 153 -4.43 -17.81 2.94
N CYS A 154 -4.91 -17.20 4.01
CA CYS A 154 -4.10 -16.84 5.18
C CYS A 154 -3.44 -18.08 5.80
N ARG A 155 -4.21 -19.16 5.97
CA ARG A 155 -3.70 -20.43 6.53
C ARG A 155 -2.62 -21.04 5.62
N ALA A 156 -2.84 -21.08 4.31
CA ALA A 156 -1.85 -21.59 3.36
C ALA A 156 -0.54 -20.80 3.45
N THR A 157 -0.62 -19.49 3.58
CA THR A 157 0.57 -18.63 3.76
C THR A 157 1.28 -18.92 5.07
N ARG A 158 0.56 -19.13 6.17
CA ARG A 158 1.15 -19.42 7.50
C ARG A 158 1.74 -20.82 7.63
N GLU A 159 1.10 -21.82 7.05
CA GLU A 159 1.42 -23.24 7.27
C GLU A 159 2.25 -23.85 6.12
N ALA A 160 2.19 -23.27 4.93
CA ALA A 160 2.81 -23.81 3.73
C ALA A 160 3.48 -22.73 2.90
N VAL A 161 2.84 -22.27 1.82
CA VAL A 161 3.33 -21.16 1.00
C VAL A 161 2.19 -20.51 0.21
N GLY A 162 2.08 -19.19 0.29
CA GLY A 162 1.21 -18.35 -0.54
C GLY A 162 1.97 -17.71 -1.69
N LEU A 163 1.37 -17.69 -2.87
CA LEU A 163 1.85 -17.02 -4.06
C LEU A 163 0.93 -15.85 -4.40
N LEU A 164 1.43 -14.62 -4.36
CA LEU A 164 0.69 -13.39 -4.65
C LEU A 164 1.30 -12.67 -5.85
N ASP A 165 0.48 -12.25 -6.80
CA ASP A 165 0.89 -11.31 -7.85
C ASP A 165 1.08 -9.91 -7.26
N ILE A 166 2.30 -9.39 -7.32
CA ILE A 166 2.70 -8.06 -6.85
C ILE A 166 2.95 -7.08 -8.00
N SER A 167 2.37 -7.31 -9.17
CA SER A 167 2.43 -6.36 -10.28
C SER A 167 1.80 -5.01 -9.91
N GLY A 168 0.87 -4.99 -8.96
CA GLY A 168 0.21 -3.80 -8.42
C GLY A 168 1.05 -2.96 -7.45
N PHE A 169 2.39 -2.97 -7.55
CA PHE A 169 3.28 -2.03 -6.88
C PHE A 169 4.01 -1.14 -7.89
N SER A 170 4.24 0.13 -7.54
CA SER A 170 5.08 1.01 -8.33
C SER A 170 6.55 0.59 -8.22
N ARG A 171 7.31 0.78 -9.30
CA ARG A 171 8.75 0.52 -9.36
C ARG A 171 9.40 1.64 -10.15
N PHE A 172 10.29 2.35 -9.48
CA PHE A 172 11.09 3.42 -10.08
C PHE A 172 12.55 2.99 -10.04
N GLU A 173 13.19 2.94 -11.20
CA GLU A 173 14.63 2.71 -11.30
C GLU A 173 15.35 4.04 -11.27
N VAL A 174 16.36 4.16 -10.42
CA VAL A 174 17.21 5.34 -10.28
C VAL A 174 18.64 4.95 -10.56
N THR A 175 19.27 5.68 -11.48
CA THR A 175 20.66 5.51 -11.91
C THR A 175 21.33 6.86 -12.11
N GLY A 176 22.62 6.86 -12.46
CA GLY A 176 23.39 8.06 -12.74
C GLY A 176 24.40 8.40 -11.65
N PRO A 177 25.38 9.26 -11.95
CA PRO A 177 26.50 9.56 -11.04
C PRO A 177 26.05 10.21 -9.73
N ASN A 178 24.93 10.91 -9.71
CA ASN A 178 24.40 11.61 -8.53
C ASN A 178 23.20 10.88 -7.89
N ALA A 179 22.84 9.67 -8.36
CA ALA A 179 21.67 8.91 -7.87
C ALA A 179 21.70 8.65 -6.37
N GLU A 180 22.85 8.21 -5.82
CA GLU A 180 22.99 7.91 -4.40
C GLU A 180 22.85 9.16 -3.53
N ALA A 181 23.49 10.28 -3.93
CA ALA A 181 23.40 11.53 -3.19
C ALA A 181 21.99 12.12 -3.20
N TRP A 182 21.31 12.05 -4.35
CA TRP A 182 19.92 12.45 -4.48
C TRP A 182 18.99 11.60 -3.61
N LEU A 183 19.11 10.28 -3.70
CA LEU A 183 18.32 9.36 -2.85
C LEU A 183 18.55 9.62 -1.36
N ASP A 184 19.80 9.90 -0.97
CA ASP A 184 20.10 10.19 0.43
C ASP A 184 19.42 11.47 0.93
N LYS A 185 19.25 12.49 0.08
CA LYS A 185 18.46 13.68 0.41
C LYS A 185 16.95 13.41 0.44
N MET A 186 16.46 12.55 -0.46
CA MET A 186 15.02 12.26 -0.57
C MET A 186 14.51 11.37 0.57
N MET A 187 15.31 10.46 1.09
CA MET A 187 14.91 9.48 2.08
C MET A 187 15.35 9.88 3.49
N ALA A 188 14.46 9.79 4.46
CA ALA A 188 14.77 10.09 5.85
C ALA A 188 15.64 9.00 6.53
N SER A 189 15.75 7.81 5.96
CA SER A 189 16.61 6.72 6.44
C SER A 189 17.99 6.76 5.81
N LYS A 190 18.99 6.11 6.45
CA LYS A 190 20.26 5.78 5.76
C LYS A 190 19.98 4.79 4.64
N LEU A 191 20.56 5.00 3.48
CA LEU A 191 20.40 4.12 2.33
C LEU A 191 20.96 2.71 2.61
N PRO A 192 20.37 1.67 2.00
CA PRO A 192 20.86 0.31 2.13
C PRO A 192 22.20 0.13 1.38
N LYS A 193 23.07 -0.74 1.90
CA LYS A 193 24.31 -1.14 1.21
C LYS A 193 23.97 -1.95 -0.05
N PRO A 194 24.91 -2.08 -1.00
CA PRO A 194 24.74 -2.96 -2.17
C PRO A 194 24.30 -4.38 -1.76
N GLY A 195 23.32 -4.93 -2.47
CA GLY A 195 22.70 -6.22 -2.17
C GLY A 195 21.71 -6.21 -0.99
N ARG A 196 21.22 -5.02 -0.60
CA ARG A 196 20.27 -4.87 0.49
C ARG A 196 19.06 -4.01 0.09
N ALA A 197 17.95 -4.24 0.77
CA ALA A 197 16.77 -3.40 0.73
C ALA A 197 16.51 -2.77 2.11
N LYS A 198 15.73 -1.71 2.14
CA LYS A 198 15.34 -1.03 3.39
C LYS A 198 14.03 -0.27 3.22
N LEU A 199 13.18 -0.32 4.25
CA LEU A 199 12.06 0.61 4.37
C LEU A 199 12.60 2.02 4.65
N ALA A 200 12.18 2.97 3.84
CA ALA A 200 12.69 4.34 3.85
C ALA A 200 11.53 5.33 3.79
N PRO A 201 11.16 5.96 4.91
CA PRO A 201 10.20 7.05 4.88
C PRO A 201 10.73 8.21 4.04
N MET A 202 9.83 8.80 3.25
CA MET A 202 10.05 10.05 2.55
C MET A 202 9.13 11.11 3.15
N LEU A 203 9.61 12.33 3.35
CA LEU A 203 8.90 13.39 4.06
C LEU A 203 8.69 14.61 3.17
N SER A 204 7.67 15.40 3.50
CA SER A 204 7.53 16.78 3.03
C SER A 204 8.41 17.72 3.85
N PRO A 205 8.63 18.99 3.40
CA PRO A 205 9.34 20.01 4.18
C PRO A 205 8.74 20.23 5.56
N GLU A 206 7.43 20.03 5.73
CA GLU A 206 6.69 20.16 7.00
C GLU A 206 6.82 18.92 7.89
N GLY A 207 7.62 17.92 7.50
CA GLY A 207 7.86 16.70 8.26
C GLY A 207 6.73 15.65 8.17
N LYS A 208 5.75 15.83 7.28
CA LYS A 208 4.69 14.85 7.05
C LYS A 208 5.13 13.77 6.07
N LEU A 209 4.50 12.60 6.12
CA LEU A 209 4.83 11.48 5.24
C LEU A 209 4.54 11.80 3.76
N LYS A 210 5.50 11.48 2.89
CA LYS A 210 5.39 11.47 1.43
C LYS A 210 5.57 10.06 0.83
N GLY A 211 5.85 9.07 1.65
CA GLY A 211 5.94 7.67 1.23
C GLY A 211 6.47 6.78 2.34
N ASP A 212 6.02 5.55 2.30
CA ASP A 212 6.48 4.40 3.09
C ASP A 212 7.27 3.45 2.18
N LEU A 213 8.25 4.01 1.46
CA LEU A 213 8.90 3.38 0.32
C LEU A 213 9.91 2.30 0.74
N THR A 214 10.06 1.29 -0.09
CA THR A 214 11.17 0.34 0.01
C THR A 214 12.23 0.69 -1.02
N VAL A 215 13.45 0.95 -0.55
CA VAL A 215 14.61 1.22 -1.41
C VAL A 215 15.45 -0.05 -1.52
N PHE A 216 15.72 -0.48 -2.74
CA PHE A 216 16.62 -1.58 -3.08
C PHE A 216 17.92 -1.01 -3.67
N ASN A 217 19.05 -1.48 -3.18
CA ASN A 217 20.36 -1.25 -3.78
C ASN A 217 20.82 -2.54 -4.48
N TRP A 218 20.61 -2.62 -5.78
CA TRP A 218 20.98 -3.81 -6.57
C TRP A 218 22.48 -3.93 -6.85
N GLY A 219 23.26 -2.92 -6.42
CA GLY A 219 24.68 -2.79 -6.78
C GLY A 219 24.88 -2.16 -8.17
N GLY A 220 26.15 -1.87 -8.50
CA GLY A 220 26.51 -1.30 -9.81
C GLY A 220 25.88 0.08 -10.09
N GLY A 221 25.49 0.85 -9.07
CA GLY A 221 24.82 2.13 -9.21
C GLY A 221 23.33 2.07 -9.60
N THR A 222 22.71 0.90 -9.49
CA THR A 222 21.27 0.70 -9.79
C THR A 222 20.46 0.60 -8.52
N TRP A 223 19.48 1.48 -8.39
CA TRP A 223 18.56 1.53 -7.27
C TRP A 223 17.12 1.36 -7.73
N TRP A 224 16.30 0.74 -6.91
CA TRP A 224 14.85 0.77 -7.09
C TRP A 224 14.17 1.38 -5.89
N ILE A 225 13.13 2.18 -6.16
CA ILE A 225 12.17 2.65 -5.18
C ILE A 225 10.85 1.93 -5.46
N MET A 226 10.31 1.25 -4.46
CA MET A 226 9.01 0.59 -4.56
C MET A 226 8.01 1.19 -3.58
N GLY A 227 6.77 1.31 -4.02
CA GLY A 227 5.65 1.84 -3.23
C GLY A 227 4.29 1.45 -3.79
N SER A 228 3.25 2.07 -3.30
CA SER A 228 1.88 1.82 -3.75
C SER A 228 1.67 2.23 -5.20
N TYR A 229 1.03 1.36 -5.98
CA TYR A 229 0.84 1.57 -7.43
C TYR A 229 -0.03 2.80 -7.74
N TYR A 230 -1.07 3.05 -6.96
CA TYR A 230 -1.96 4.18 -7.16
C TYR A 230 -1.34 5.55 -6.81
N LEU A 231 -0.18 5.57 -6.15
CA LEU A 231 0.60 6.79 -5.89
C LEU A 231 1.60 7.11 -7.01
N ARG A 232 1.60 6.34 -8.08
CA ARG A 232 2.61 6.37 -9.13
C ARG A 232 2.82 7.76 -9.71
N GLU A 233 1.75 8.42 -10.15
CA GLU A 233 1.82 9.78 -10.71
C GLU A 233 2.17 10.83 -9.63
N TRP A 234 1.65 10.65 -8.43
CA TRP A 234 1.92 11.52 -7.29
C TRP A 234 3.40 11.48 -6.86
N HIS A 235 4.00 10.28 -6.80
CA HIS A 235 5.42 10.10 -6.55
C HIS A 235 6.28 10.62 -7.70
N LEU A 236 5.89 10.37 -8.98
CA LEU A 236 6.61 10.90 -10.13
C LEU A 236 6.65 12.42 -10.12
N ARG A 237 5.54 13.09 -9.80
CA ARG A 237 5.51 14.55 -9.65
C ARG A 237 6.52 14.99 -8.59
N TRP A 238 6.48 14.39 -7.41
CA TRP A 238 7.39 14.69 -6.31
C TRP A 238 8.86 14.49 -6.69
N PHE A 239 9.18 13.37 -7.30
CA PHE A 239 10.54 13.07 -7.74
C PHE A 239 11.03 14.06 -8.82
N HIS A 240 10.18 14.41 -9.79
CA HIS A 240 10.53 15.39 -10.84
C HIS A 240 10.76 16.80 -10.28
N ASP A 241 9.95 17.21 -9.30
CA ASP A 241 10.08 18.52 -8.66
C ASP A 241 11.37 18.64 -7.83
N HIS A 242 11.96 17.50 -7.42
CA HIS A 242 13.22 17.42 -6.67
C HIS A 242 14.37 16.82 -7.49
N MET A 243 14.23 16.74 -8.81
CA MET A 243 15.26 16.15 -9.67
C MET A 243 16.52 16.99 -9.69
N GLU A 244 17.68 16.32 -9.66
CA GLU A 244 19.01 16.95 -9.77
C GLU A 244 19.73 16.46 -11.03
N ASP A 245 20.68 17.29 -11.53
CA ASP A 245 21.52 16.90 -12.66
C ASP A 245 22.30 15.62 -12.35
N GLY A 246 22.44 14.74 -13.34
CA GLY A 246 23.15 13.47 -13.19
C GLY A 246 22.35 12.39 -12.48
N VAL A 247 21.05 12.57 -12.30
CA VAL A 247 20.10 11.54 -11.87
C VAL A 247 19.22 11.14 -13.04
N ASP A 248 19.13 9.84 -13.31
CA ASP A 248 18.19 9.26 -14.27
C ASP A 248 17.14 8.44 -13.50
N LEU A 249 15.88 8.85 -13.57
CA LEU A 249 14.76 8.19 -12.94
C LEU A 249 13.79 7.66 -14.01
N ARG A 250 13.49 6.37 -13.94
CA ARG A 250 12.57 5.73 -14.87
C ARG A 250 11.47 4.99 -14.14
N ASP A 251 10.24 5.24 -14.53
CA ASP A 251 9.11 4.41 -14.12
C ASP A 251 9.14 3.11 -14.94
N ILE A 252 9.34 2.00 -14.25
CA ILE A 252 9.45 0.66 -14.85
C ILE A 252 8.30 -0.28 -14.43
N ALA A 253 7.29 0.23 -13.74
CA ALA A 253 6.26 -0.60 -13.12
C ALA A 253 5.44 -1.45 -14.12
N ASP A 254 5.18 -0.94 -15.34
CA ASP A 254 4.43 -1.70 -16.35
C ASP A 254 5.33 -2.67 -17.15
N ALA A 255 6.64 -2.42 -17.17
CA ALA A 255 7.62 -3.30 -17.83
C ALA A 255 8.17 -4.38 -16.91
N THR A 256 8.14 -4.13 -15.59
CA THR A 256 8.65 -5.03 -14.56
C THR A 256 7.55 -5.40 -13.60
N VAL A 257 7.22 -6.65 -13.56
CA VAL A 257 6.17 -7.26 -12.75
C VAL A 257 6.75 -8.25 -11.76
N GLY A 258 5.96 -8.86 -10.90
CA GLY A 258 6.53 -9.80 -9.96
C GLY A 258 5.53 -10.65 -9.21
N MET A 259 6.08 -11.64 -8.51
CA MET A 259 5.38 -12.54 -7.60
C MET A 259 5.99 -12.44 -6.20
N SER A 260 5.15 -12.42 -5.18
CA SER A 260 5.56 -12.61 -3.79
C SER A 260 5.31 -14.05 -3.39
N LEU A 261 6.31 -14.68 -2.80
CA LEU A 261 6.30 -16.05 -2.31
C LEU A 261 6.50 -15.99 -0.80
N SER A 262 5.48 -16.31 -0.01
CA SER A 262 5.53 -16.17 1.45
C SER A 262 5.06 -17.43 2.16
N GLY A 263 5.78 -17.82 3.20
CA GLY A 263 5.46 -18.97 4.03
C GLY A 263 6.67 -19.84 4.35
N PRO A 264 6.56 -20.78 5.30
CA PRO A 264 7.69 -21.61 5.77
C PRO A 264 8.36 -22.45 4.69
N ASN A 265 7.64 -22.78 3.62
CA ASN A 265 8.17 -23.56 2.50
C ASN A 265 8.67 -22.69 1.33
N SER A 266 8.58 -21.35 1.41
CA SER A 266 8.93 -20.46 0.29
C SER A 266 10.37 -20.65 -0.22
N ARG A 267 11.34 -20.81 0.68
CA ARG A 267 12.75 -21.10 0.32
C ARG A 267 12.88 -22.40 -0.45
N LYS A 268 12.20 -23.46 -0.02
CA LYS A 268 12.25 -24.78 -0.67
C LYS A 268 11.74 -24.76 -2.11
N VAL A 269 10.74 -23.88 -2.38
CA VAL A 269 10.25 -23.68 -3.75
C VAL A 269 11.34 -23.10 -4.63
N LEU A 270 12.03 -22.04 -4.15
CA LEU A 270 13.09 -21.39 -4.92
C LEU A 270 14.32 -22.29 -5.11
N GLU A 271 14.69 -23.09 -4.10
CA GLU A 271 15.79 -24.06 -4.19
C GLU A 271 15.58 -25.12 -5.27
N LYS A 272 14.34 -25.41 -5.67
CA LYS A 272 14.03 -26.30 -6.81
C LYS A 272 14.22 -25.63 -8.18
N LEU A 273 14.25 -24.30 -8.22
CA LEU A 273 14.21 -23.52 -9.46
C LEU A 273 15.52 -22.80 -9.78
N THR A 274 16.42 -22.67 -8.80
CA THR A 274 17.68 -21.94 -8.97
C THR A 274 18.86 -22.74 -8.45
N ASP A 275 19.97 -22.70 -9.18
CA ASP A 275 21.26 -23.26 -8.75
C ASP A 275 22.05 -22.27 -7.87
N GLY A 276 21.54 -21.04 -7.70
CA GLY A 276 22.18 -20.00 -6.90
C GLY A 276 21.96 -20.19 -5.40
N PRO A 277 22.79 -19.57 -4.56
CA PRO A 277 22.73 -19.72 -3.10
C PRO A 277 21.57 -18.88 -2.51
N ILE A 278 20.33 -19.18 -2.88
CA ILE A 278 19.15 -18.44 -2.40
C ILE A 278 18.97 -18.55 -0.88
N ALA A 279 19.47 -19.66 -0.29
CA ALA A 279 19.47 -19.86 1.15
C ALA A 279 20.33 -18.83 1.91
N ASP A 280 21.41 -18.36 1.27
CA ASP A 280 22.35 -17.40 1.85
C ASP A 280 21.86 -15.95 1.78
N LEU A 281 20.76 -15.68 1.03
CA LEU A 281 20.20 -14.35 0.95
C LEU A 281 19.65 -13.95 2.31
N PRO A 282 20.23 -12.96 3.02
CA PRO A 282 19.79 -12.59 4.35
C PRO A 282 18.47 -11.84 4.32
N PHE A 283 17.77 -11.78 5.44
CA PHE A 283 16.58 -10.91 5.59
C PHE A 283 16.91 -9.48 5.15
N MET A 284 16.05 -8.86 4.34
CA MET A 284 16.28 -7.59 3.63
C MET A 284 17.50 -7.63 2.67
N GLY A 285 17.92 -8.80 2.24
CA GLY A 285 18.88 -8.98 1.16
C GLY A 285 18.20 -8.93 -0.20
N CYS A 286 18.93 -8.51 -1.23
CA CYS A 286 18.46 -8.55 -2.61
C CYS A 286 19.59 -8.91 -3.58
N GLY A 287 19.24 -9.52 -4.71
CA GLY A 287 20.20 -9.94 -5.73
C GLY A 287 19.52 -10.42 -7.00
N SER A 288 20.34 -10.73 -8.01
CA SER A 288 19.88 -11.32 -9.27
C SER A 288 20.15 -12.82 -9.27
N PHE A 289 19.12 -13.60 -9.61
CA PHE A 289 19.17 -15.06 -9.64
C PHE A 289 18.56 -15.58 -10.93
N ASP A 290 19.04 -16.71 -11.40
CA ASP A 290 18.40 -17.41 -12.51
C ASP A 290 17.35 -18.38 -11.95
N ILE A 291 16.09 -18.16 -12.33
CA ILE A 291 14.95 -19.02 -12.05
C ILE A 291 14.62 -19.76 -13.34
N GLY A 292 15.12 -20.97 -13.50
CA GLY A 292 15.16 -21.63 -14.80
C GLY A 292 15.85 -20.76 -15.85
N LEU A 293 15.13 -20.36 -16.90
CA LEU A 293 15.66 -19.46 -17.94
C LEU A 293 15.38 -17.97 -17.70
N ILE A 294 14.77 -17.62 -16.57
CA ILE A 294 14.40 -16.24 -16.24
C ILE A 294 15.47 -15.62 -15.36
N ARG A 295 16.03 -14.49 -15.78
CA ARG A 295 16.92 -13.69 -14.94
C ARG A 295 16.11 -12.76 -14.05
N ALA A 296 15.81 -13.21 -12.82
CA ALA A 296 14.97 -12.48 -11.87
C ALA A 296 15.81 -11.61 -10.91
N LYS A 297 15.23 -10.50 -10.47
CA LYS A 297 15.69 -9.75 -9.29
C LYS A 297 14.87 -10.23 -8.09
N ILE A 298 15.54 -10.67 -7.04
CA ILE A 298 14.87 -11.23 -5.85
C ILE A 298 15.27 -10.42 -4.63
N GLY A 299 14.24 -9.99 -3.87
CA GLY A 299 14.39 -9.42 -2.54
C GLY A 299 13.85 -10.37 -1.48
N ARG A 300 14.60 -10.62 -0.39
CA ARG A 300 14.11 -11.40 0.75
C ARG A 300 13.46 -10.47 1.77
N LEU A 301 12.17 -10.26 1.62
CA LEU A 301 11.34 -9.44 2.51
C LEU A 301 9.90 -9.95 2.47
N SER A 302 9.08 -9.51 3.42
CA SER A 302 7.71 -9.96 3.52
C SER A 302 6.83 -8.96 4.27
N VAL A 303 5.67 -8.68 3.73
CA VAL A 303 4.60 -7.92 4.38
C VAL A 303 3.68 -8.86 5.17
N THR A 304 3.65 -10.14 4.84
CA THR A 304 2.83 -11.15 5.56
C THR A 304 3.36 -11.49 6.94
N GLY A 305 4.63 -11.22 7.21
CA GLY A 305 5.30 -11.61 8.45
C GLY A 305 5.89 -13.02 8.44
N GLU A 306 5.79 -13.74 7.32
CA GLU A 306 6.43 -15.04 7.10
C GLU A 306 7.78 -14.89 6.38
N LEU A 307 8.54 -15.97 6.30
CA LEU A 307 9.66 -16.07 5.36
C LEU A 307 9.15 -15.76 3.96
N GLY A 308 9.70 -14.74 3.30
CA GLY A 308 9.16 -14.26 2.05
C GLY A 308 10.22 -13.78 1.07
N TYR A 309 9.84 -13.85 -0.19
CA TYR A 309 10.64 -13.39 -1.32
C TYR A 309 9.75 -12.64 -2.30
N GLU A 310 10.21 -11.49 -2.76
CA GLU A 310 9.65 -10.79 -3.90
C GLU A 310 10.52 -11.06 -5.12
N ILE A 311 9.92 -11.63 -6.15
CA ILE A 311 10.60 -12.09 -7.36
C ILE A 311 10.12 -11.21 -8.51
N HIS A 312 11.03 -10.43 -9.09
CA HIS A 312 10.73 -9.48 -10.15
C HIS A 312 11.34 -9.96 -11.48
N CYS A 313 10.54 -9.89 -12.54
CA CYS A 313 10.96 -10.23 -13.90
C CYS A 313 10.39 -9.23 -14.91
N SER A 314 10.74 -9.37 -16.18
CA SER A 314 10.08 -8.61 -17.23
C SER A 314 8.62 -9.06 -17.40
N ALA A 315 7.77 -8.17 -17.88
CA ALA A 315 6.36 -8.47 -18.14
C ALA A 315 6.20 -9.68 -19.10
N ALA A 316 7.13 -9.85 -20.06
CA ALA A 316 7.10 -10.97 -21.00
C ALA A 316 7.33 -12.34 -20.34
N GLU A 317 7.98 -12.39 -19.20
CA GLU A 317 8.33 -13.63 -18.49
C GLU A 317 7.34 -13.99 -17.38
N HIS A 318 6.42 -13.09 -17.03
CA HIS A 318 5.57 -13.19 -15.84
C HIS A 318 4.71 -14.46 -15.80
N THR A 319 4.04 -14.79 -16.91
CA THR A 319 3.20 -15.99 -17.00
C THR A 319 4.02 -17.27 -16.81
N MET A 320 5.22 -17.31 -17.40
CA MET A 320 6.13 -18.45 -17.24
C MET A 320 6.61 -18.55 -15.79
N LEU A 321 7.04 -17.44 -15.19
CA LEU A 321 7.45 -17.40 -13.78
C LEU A 321 6.36 -17.96 -12.87
N ARG A 322 5.11 -17.48 -13.03
CA ARG A 322 3.97 -17.99 -12.25
C ARG A 322 3.81 -19.50 -12.38
N ARG A 323 3.83 -20.03 -13.60
CA ARG A 323 3.68 -21.47 -13.85
C ARG A 323 4.78 -22.31 -13.22
N MET A 324 6.03 -21.86 -13.36
CA MET A 324 7.19 -22.53 -12.74
C MET A 324 7.10 -22.56 -11.22
N LEU A 325 6.70 -21.44 -10.59
CA LEU A 325 6.51 -21.35 -9.15
C LEU A 325 5.40 -22.29 -8.66
N LEU A 326 4.26 -22.31 -9.33
CA LEU A 326 3.13 -23.20 -9.00
C LEU A 326 3.50 -24.69 -9.14
N GLU A 327 4.21 -25.05 -10.18
CA GLU A 327 4.68 -26.42 -10.40
C GLU A 327 5.68 -26.84 -9.32
N ALA A 328 6.68 -26.01 -9.03
CA ALA A 328 7.68 -26.28 -8.00
C ALA A 328 7.09 -26.33 -6.58
N GLY A 329 6.02 -25.59 -6.32
CA GLY A 329 5.35 -25.52 -5.02
C GLY A 329 4.23 -26.53 -4.80
N ALA A 330 3.84 -27.30 -5.83
CA ALA A 330 2.66 -28.18 -5.77
C ALA A 330 2.71 -29.21 -4.64
N ASP A 331 3.86 -29.85 -4.41
CA ASP A 331 4.06 -30.83 -3.33
C ASP A 331 4.39 -30.16 -1.97
N LEU A 332 4.53 -28.84 -1.92
CA LEU A 332 4.84 -28.06 -0.73
C LEU A 332 3.61 -27.34 -0.17
N GLY A 333 2.42 -27.62 -0.70
CA GLY A 333 1.17 -27.02 -0.26
C GLY A 333 0.96 -25.58 -0.74
N MET A 334 1.58 -25.20 -1.86
CA MET A 334 1.42 -23.86 -2.41
C MET A 334 -0.01 -23.57 -2.81
N ARG A 335 -0.44 -22.35 -2.53
CA ARG A 335 -1.73 -21.80 -2.95
C ARG A 335 -1.55 -20.37 -3.48
N GLU A 336 -2.27 -20.03 -4.53
CA GLU A 336 -2.43 -18.63 -4.91
C GLU A 336 -3.28 -17.91 -3.88
N VAL A 337 -2.88 -16.68 -3.56
CA VAL A 337 -3.52 -15.83 -2.56
C VAL A 337 -3.70 -14.42 -3.10
N GLY A 338 -4.68 -13.71 -2.56
CA GLY A 338 -4.96 -12.33 -2.98
C GLY A 338 -4.63 -11.28 -1.93
N PHE A 339 -4.89 -10.01 -2.29
CA PHE A 339 -4.66 -8.87 -1.42
C PHE A 339 -5.49 -8.92 -0.13
N ASN A 340 -6.69 -9.53 -0.14
CA ASN A 340 -7.50 -9.64 1.07
C ASN A 340 -6.81 -10.49 2.15
N ALA A 341 -6.12 -11.57 1.74
CA ALA A 341 -5.28 -12.34 2.66
C ALA A 341 -4.07 -11.51 3.14
N LEU A 342 -3.40 -10.80 2.24
CA LEU A 342 -2.29 -9.91 2.62
C LEU A 342 -2.73 -8.86 3.65
N LEU A 343 -3.90 -8.25 3.47
CA LEU A 343 -4.44 -7.25 4.41
C LEU A 343 -4.72 -7.83 5.80
N SER A 344 -5.22 -9.05 5.91
CA SER A 344 -5.36 -9.74 7.18
C SER A 344 -4.00 -10.08 7.82
N LEU A 345 -3.09 -10.68 7.05
CA LEU A 345 -1.77 -11.11 7.53
C LEU A 345 -0.89 -9.94 8.01
N ARG A 346 -0.90 -8.79 7.29
CA ARG A 346 -0.14 -7.59 7.69
C ARG A 346 -0.70 -6.97 8.97
N LEU A 347 -2.05 -7.03 9.14
CA LEU A 347 -2.72 -6.49 10.33
C LEU A 347 -2.28 -7.22 11.60
N GLU A 348 -2.13 -8.55 11.54
CA GLU A 348 -1.57 -9.36 12.62
C GLU A 348 -0.10 -9.04 12.96
N LYS A 349 0.59 -8.31 12.07
CA LYS A 349 1.95 -7.79 12.28
C LYS A 349 1.97 -6.32 12.70
N SER A 350 0.84 -5.66 12.75
CA SER A 350 0.74 -4.21 12.93
C SER A 350 1.56 -3.44 11.88
N PHE A 351 1.62 -3.97 10.66
CA PHE A 351 2.28 -3.29 9.55
C PHE A 351 1.29 -2.32 8.90
N GLY A 352 1.65 -1.03 8.93
CA GLY A 352 0.86 0.01 8.27
C GLY A 352 0.96 -0.05 6.75
N ILE A 353 -0.05 0.48 6.09
CA ILE A 353 -0.09 0.67 4.63
C ILE A 353 -0.50 2.10 4.30
N TRP A 354 -0.13 2.57 3.11
CA TRP A 354 -0.56 3.87 2.63
C TRP A 354 -2.08 3.94 2.46
N ASN A 355 -2.64 5.13 2.68
CA ASN A 355 -4.07 5.44 2.68
C ASN A 355 -4.88 4.80 3.82
N ALA A 356 -4.20 4.24 4.79
CA ALA A 356 -4.76 3.77 6.04
C ALA A 356 -3.97 4.36 7.22
N GLU A 357 -2.88 3.69 7.63
CA GLU A 357 -1.99 4.18 8.68
C GLU A 357 -1.07 5.30 8.22
N PHE A 358 -0.73 5.33 6.93
CA PHE A 358 0.17 6.31 6.33
C PHE A 358 -0.57 7.17 5.31
N THR A 359 -0.52 8.49 5.50
CA THR A 359 -1.04 9.49 4.57
C THR A 359 -0.15 10.73 4.62
N GLN A 360 -0.31 11.63 3.66
CA GLN A 360 0.36 12.93 3.68
C GLN A 360 -0.14 13.87 4.81
N GLY A 361 -1.15 13.47 5.55
CA GLY A 361 -1.65 14.21 6.71
C GLY A 361 -0.90 13.91 8.01
N TYR A 362 -0.16 12.79 8.07
CA TYR A 362 0.44 12.30 9.31
C TYR A 362 1.95 12.45 9.32
N THR A 363 2.51 12.54 10.54
CA THR A 363 3.95 12.56 10.77
C THR A 363 4.50 11.15 11.02
N PRO A 364 5.82 10.95 10.88
CA PRO A 364 6.46 9.70 11.30
C PRO A 364 6.27 9.39 12.78
N GLY A 365 6.25 10.40 13.65
CA GLY A 365 6.03 10.23 15.08
C GLY A 365 4.64 9.71 15.44
N GLU A 366 3.62 10.17 14.71
CA GLU A 366 2.24 9.68 14.87
C GLU A 366 2.09 8.22 14.45
N THR A 367 2.77 7.82 13.38
CA THR A 367 2.60 6.51 12.72
C THR A 367 3.62 5.46 13.14
N GLY A 368 4.59 5.83 14.01
CA GLY A 368 5.69 4.95 14.43
C GLY A 368 6.72 4.70 13.32
N MET A 369 6.70 5.52 12.24
CA MET A 369 7.72 5.49 11.19
C MET A 369 9.01 6.21 11.58
N ASP A 370 9.00 6.96 12.68
CA ASP A 370 10.15 7.66 13.27
C ASP A 370 11.32 6.72 13.61
N ARG A 371 11.05 5.46 13.94
CA ARG A 371 12.07 4.40 14.14
C ARG A 371 12.93 4.12 12.91
N TRP A 372 12.47 4.52 11.73
CA TRP A 372 13.19 4.35 10.46
C TRP A 372 13.96 5.60 10.06
N ILE A 373 13.76 6.73 10.74
CA ILE A 373 14.49 7.96 10.50
C ILE A 373 15.93 7.83 11.03
N ALA A 374 16.88 8.21 10.21
CA ALA A 374 18.29 8.26 10.61
C ALA A 374 18.61 9.65 11.18
N TRP A 375 18.32 9.85 12.43
CA TRP A 375 18.48 11.12 13.14
C TRP A 375 19.90 11.69 13.13
N ASP A 376 20.90 10.80 12.95
CA ASP A 376 22.33 11.10 12.92
C ASP A 376 22.89 11.32 11.50
N LYS A 377 22.05 11.21 10.45
CA LYS A 377 22.49 11.52 9.08
C LYS A 377 22.42 13.04 8.83
N GLY A 378 23.03 13.48 7.71
CA GLY A 378 22.99 14.86 7.24
C GLY A 378 21.60 15.34 6.82
N GLU A 379 21.54 16.27 5.92
CA GLU A 379 20.30 16.87 5.44
C GLU A 379 19.45 15.88 4.64
N PHE A 380 18.15 15.91 4.90
CA PHE A 380 17.11 15.29 4.07
C PHE A 380 15.83 16.13 4.14
N VAL A 381 14.94 15.97 3.18
CA VAL A 381 13.70 16.73 3.11
C VAL A 381 12.86 16.47 4.37
N GLY A 382 12.42 17.53 5.04
CA GLY A 382 11.58 17.47 6.24
C GLY A 382 12.32 17.22 7.55
N ARG A 383 13.67 17.20 7.55
CA ARG A 383 14.49 16.91 8.73
C ARG A 383 14.20 17.84 9.91
N ASP A 384 14.21 19.14 9.68
CA ASP A 384 14.07 20.12 10.76
C ASP A 384 12.68 20.06 11.42
N ALA A 385 11.64 19.87 10.61
CA ALA A 385 10.28 19.72 11.12
C ALA A 385 10.12 18.42 11.92
N ALA A 386 10.68 17.29 11.45
CA ALA A 386 10.65 16.03 12.18
C ALA A 386 11.44 16.09 13.51
N ILE A 387 12.57 16.80 13.55
CA ILE A 387 13.33 17.06 14.79
C ILE A 387 12.52 17.94 15.73
N ALA A 388 11.88 19.01 15.23
CA ALA A 388 11.06 19.90 16.04
C ALA A 388 9.88 19.17 16.71
N GLU A 389 9.23 18.24 16.01
CA GLU A 389 8.20 17.38 16.60
C GLU A 389 8.79 16.48 17.71
N ARG A 390 9.87 15.76 17.41
CA ARG A 390 10.50 14.80 18.33
C ARG A 390 10.98 15.47 19.62
N ASP A 391 11.66 16.62 19.50
CA ASP A 391 12.30 17.32 20.61
C ASP A 391 11.35 18.31 21.33
N GLY A 392 10.16 18.54 20.76
CA GLY A 392 9.09 19.40 21.28
C GLY A 392 8.05 18.63 22.10
N ASN A 393 6.78 18.83 21.74
CA ASN A 393 5.64 18.22 22.44
C ASN A 393 5.38 16.74 22.04
N GLY A 394 6.13 16.22 21.07
CA GLY A 394 5.88 14.92 20.46
C GLY A 394 4.66 14.92 19.53
N PRO A 395 4.28 13.74 18.99
CA PRO A 395 3.20 13.62 18.03
C PRO A 395 1.82 13.88 18.66
N ALA A 396 0.92 14.47 17.89
CA ALA A 396 -0.45 14.78 18.32
C ALA A 396 -1.32 13.53 18.51
N LYS A 397 -1.03 12.46 17.79
CA LYS A 397 -1.68 11.14 17.87
C LYS A 397 -0.63 10.05 17.94
N LYS A 398 -1.03 8.85 18.33
CA LYS A 398 -0.17 7.65 18.27
C LYS A 398 -0.90 6.50 17.64
N LEU A 399 -0.22 5.82 16.72
CA LEU A 399 -0.70 4.59 16.11
C LEU A 399 -0.60 3.44 17.10
N VAL A 400 -1.72 2.77 17.34
CA VAL A 400 -1.83 1.60 18.23
C VAL A 400 -2.50 0.44 17.51
N THR A 401 -2.32 -0.76 18.07
CA THR A 401 -3.06 -1.97 17.64
C THR A 401 -4.11 -2.29 18.70
N LEU A 402 -5.32 -2.55 18.26
CA LEU A 402 -6.46 -2.90 19.10
C LEU A 402 -6.90 -4.35 18.85
N GLU A 403 -7.22 -5.06 19.92
CA GLU A 403 -8.09 -6.22 19.90
C GLU A 403 -9.51 -5.73 20.14
N VAL A 404 -10.45 -6.14 19.29
CA VAL A 404 -11.84 -5.68 19.33
C VAL A 404 -12.78 -6.86 19.56
N GLU A 405 -13.75 -6.73 20.46
CA GLU A 405 -14.77 -7.74 20.69
C GLU A 405 -15.86 -7.65 19.60
N ALA A 406 -15.58 -8.23 18.44
CA ALA A 406 -16.48 -8.22 17.29
C ALA A 406 -16.77 -9.63 16.78
N GLU A 407 -18.05 -9.93 16.51
CA GLU A 407 -18.52 -11.27 16.13
C GLU A 407 -18.74 -11.41 14.62
N ASP A 408 -19.38 -10.43 13.99
CA ASP A 408 -19.94 -10.53 12.64
C ASP A 408 -19.50 -9.39 11.69
N ALA A 409 -18.89 -8.36 12.23
CA ALA A 409 -18.35 -7.21 11.48
C ALA A 409 -17.03 -6.78 12.12
N ASP A 410 -16.03 -6.50 11.32
CA ASP A 410 -14.75 -5.99 11.78
C ASP A 410 -14.67 -4.47 11.58
N ALA A 411 -13.79 -3.80 12.33
CA ALA A 411 -13.62 -2.36 12.26
C ALA A 411 -13.17 -1.93 10.86
N SER A 412 -13.60 -0.76 10.44
CA SER A 412 -13.23 -0.12 9.18
C SER A 412 -12.59 1.25 9.43
N GLY A 413 -11.85 1.75 8.46
CA GLY A 413 -11.22 3.08 8.56
C GLY A 413 -12.24 4.19 8.88
N PHE A 414 -11.79 5.14 9.69
CA PHE A 414 -12.54 6.32 10.18
C PHE A 414 -13.66 6.03 11.19
N GLU A 415 -13.86 4.80 11.64
CA GLU A 415 -14.78 4.54 12.75
C GLU A 415 -14.23 5.16 14.04
N PRO A 416 -15.08 5.86 14.84
CA PRO A 416 -14.64 6.58 16.02
C PRO A 416 -14.27 5.63 17.16
N ILE A 417 -13.23 6.04 17.92
CA ILE A 417 -12.79 5.38 19.13
C ILE A 417 -13.14 6.24 20.33
N TRP A 418 -13.70 5.61 21.34
CA TRP A 418 -14.21 6.27 22.54
C TRP A 418 -13.49 5.80 23.80
N ALA A 419 -13.31 6.72 24.73
CA ALA A 419 -12.93 6.48 26.11
C ALA A 419 -13.75 7.38 27.02
N ASN A 420 -14.40 6.84 28.06
CA ASN A 420 -15.15 7.61 29.06
C ASN A 420 -16.19 8.57 28.47
N GLY A 421 -16.83 8.21 27.35
CA GLY A 421 -17.84 9.01 26.67
C GLY A 421 -17.31 10.15 25.79
N ALA A 422 -15.98 10.23 25.59
CA ALA A 422 -15.34 11.18 24.68
C ALA A 422 -14.65 10.44 23.51
N THR A 423 -14.68 11.03 22.33
CA THR A 423 -13.92 10.53 21.18
C THR A 423 -12.44 10.83 21.39
N VAL A 424 -11.61 9.81 21.37
CA VAL A 424 -10.14 9.90 21.60
C VAL A 424 -9.31 9.53 20.38
N GLY A 425 -9.94 9.12 19.29
CA GLY A 425 -9.26 8.72 18.08
C GLY A 425 -10.18 8.11 17.04
N PHE A 426 -9.59 7.47 16.06
CA PHE A 426 -10.32 6.78 14.99
C PHE A 426 -9.51 5.59 14.47
N VAL A 427 -10.22 4.61 13.92
CA VAL A 427 -9.65 3.44 13.26
C VAL A 427 -8.99 3.87 11.94
N THR A 428 -7.79 3.40 11.67
CA THR A 428 -7.12 3.58 10.36
C THR A 428 -7.41 2.40 9.44
N SER A 429 -7.32 1.18 9.98
CA SER A 429 -7.74 -0.05 9.29
C SER A 429 -8.14 -1.12 10.29
N GLY A 430 -8.95 -2.06 9.87
CA GLY A 430 -9.36 -3.19 10.68
C GLY A 430 -9.68 -4.42 9.84
N GLY A 431 -9.90 -5.52 10.51
CA GLY A 431 -10.21 -6.80 9.91
C GLY A 431 -10.06 -7.96 10.88
N TYR A 432 -10.26 -9.16 10.38
CA TYR A 432 -10.09 -10.36 11.18
C TYR A 432 -8.71 -10.98 10.98
N GLY A 433 -7.98 -11.18 12.07
CA GLY A 433 -6.72 -11.90 12.08
C GLY A 433 -6.99 -13.41 12.09
N HIS A 434 -6.90 -14.04 10.92
CA HIS A 434 -7.23 -15.46 10.77
C HIS A 434 -6.25 -16.39 11.48
N THR A 435 -5.05 -15.94 11.81
CA THR A 435 -4.06 -16.71 12.59
C THR A 435 -4.30 -16.53 14.08
N THR A 436 -4.52 -15.30 14.52
CA THR A 436 -4.76 -14.97 15.93
C THR A 436 -6.16 -15.32 16.39
N GLY A 437 -7.11 -15.51 15.46
CA GLY A 437 -8.51 -15.80 15.76
C GLY A 437 -9.26 -14.61 16.38
N LYS A 438 -8.82 -13.38 16.10
CA LYS A 438 -9.32 -12.16 16.73
C LYS A 438 -9.67 -11.08 15.71
N SER A 439 -10.66 -10.26 16.01
CA SER A 439 -10.87 -9.01 15.31
C SER A 439 -9.82 -8.00 15.79
N LEU A 440 -9.09 -7.43 14.84
CA LEU A 440 -8.01 -6.48 15.08
C LEU A 440 -8.28 -5.16 14.39
N ALA A 441 -7.78 -4.08 14.96
CA ALA A 441 -7.77 -2.78 14.31
C ALA A 441 -6.44 -2.06 14.57
N MET A 442 -6.01 -1.25 13.62
CA MET A 442 -4.99 -0.22 13.86
C MET A 442 -5.71 1.13 13.95
N ALA A 443 -5.19 2.01 14.79
CA ALA A 443 -5.90 3.24 15.10
C ALA A 443 -4.95 4.35 15.54
N LEU A 444 -5.30 5.58 15.20
CA LEU A 444 -4.66 6.79 15.73
C LEU A 444 -5.47 7.30 16.92
N VAL A 445 -4.84 7.31 18.08
CA VAL A 445 -5.47 7.75 19.34
C VAL A 445 -4.67 8.87 19.99
N ASP A 446 -5.29 9.62 20.88
CA ASP A 446 -4.60 10.59 21.74
C ASP A 446 -3.49 9.89 22.55
N PRO A 447 -2.32 10.52 22.73
CA PRO A 447 -1.18 9.88 23.37
C PRO A 447 -1.46 9.30 24.76
N ASP A 448 -2.35 9.93 25.54
CA ASP A 448 -2.74 9.48 26.88
C ASP A 448 -3.54 8.17 26.88
N HIS A 449 -4.07 7.77 25.71
CA HIS A 449 -4.85 6.55 25.52
C HIS A 449 -4.09 5.46 24.75
N ALA A 450 -2.80 5.70 24.40
CA ALA A 450 -2.01 4.79 23.59
C ALA A 450 -1.31 3.67 24.38
N GLY A 451 -1.42 3.65 25.72
CA GLY A 451 -0.77 2.67 26.58
C GLY A 451 -1.34 1.26 26.38
N GLU A 452 -0.47 0.25 26.32
CA GLU A 452 -0.90 -1.16 26.27
C GLU A 452 -1.77 -1.49 27.48
N GLY A 453 -2.87 -2.20 27.24
CA GLY A 453 -3.87 -2.55 28.24
C GLY A 453 -4.98 -1.52 28.43
N THR A 454 -4.90 -0.35 27.78
CA THR A 454 -5.98 0.66 27.84
C THR A 454 -7.27 0.12 27.25
N ASP A 455 -8.35 0.21 28.03
CA ASP A 455 -9.70 -0.14 27.59
C ASP A 455 -10.33 1.02 26.83
N LEU A 456 -10.85 0.72 25.65
CA LEU A 456 -11.49 1.64 24.70
C LEU A 456 -12.77 1.01 24.15
N SER A 457 -13.52 1.75 23.34
CA SER A 457 -14.57 1.17 22.51
C SER A 457 -14.52 1.71 21.08
N VAL A 458 -15.00 0.90 20.13
CA VAL A 458 -15.08 1.22 18.71
C VAL A 458 -16.51 1.06 18.25
N HIS A 459 -17.05 2.03 17.50
CA HIS A 459 -18.37 1.89 16.89
C HIS A 459 -18.26 1.21 15.53
N ILE A 460 -18.71 -0.04 15.44
CA ILE A 460 -18.69 -0.83 14.21
C ILE A 460 -20.12 -1.02 13.72
N VAL A 461 -20.45 -0.49 12.53
CA VAL A 461 -21.79 -0.59 11.93
C VAL A 461 -22.88 -0.16 12.93
N GLY A 462 -22.64 0.94 13.65
CA GLY A 462 -23.59 1.49 14.62
C GLY A 462 -23.69 0.75 15.96
N VAL A 463 -22.83 -0.22 16.21
CA VAL A 463 -22.75 -0.96 17.48
C VAL A 463 -21.43 -0.65 18.18
N GLU A 464 -21.54 -0.18 19.45
CA GLU A 464 -20.36 0.03 20.28
C GLU A 464 -19.78 -1.33 20.70
N ARG A 465 -18.50 -1.55 20.43
CA ARG A 465 -17.78 -2.80 20.73
C ARG A 465 -16.62 -2.49 21.66
N PRO A 466 -16.44 -3.24 22.75
CA PRO A 466 -15.25 -3.11 23.59
C PRO A 466 -13.97 -3.38 22.79
N ALA A 467 -12.94 -2.62 23.08
CA ALA A 467 -11.63 -2.77 22.47
C ALA A 467 -10.52 -2.54 23.50
N LYS A 468 -9.38 -3.11 23.26
CA LYS A 468 -8.21 -2.97 24.14
C LYS A 468 -6.96 -2.70 23.32
N VAL A 469 -6.15 -1.75 23.76
CA VAL A 469 -4.81 -1.55 23.20
C VAL A 469 -3.94 -2.75 23.54
N ILE A 470 -3.38 -3.39 22.54
CA ILE A 470 -2.49 -4.56 22.69
C ILE A 470 -1.09 -4.23 22.16
N ALA A 471 -0.12 -5.07 22.54
CA ALA A 471 1.22 -5.00 21.98
C ALA A 471 1.18 -5.16 20.46
N ASN A 472 2.06 -4.42 19.76
CA ASN A 472 2.21 -4.54 18.31
C ASN A 472 2.65 -5.95 17.91
N SER A 473 2.27 -6.36 16.69
CA SER A 473 2.58 -7.67 16.13
C SER A 473 2.03 -8.82 17.00
N PRO A 474 0.71 -8.93 17.19
CA PRO A 474 0.13 -10.02 17.98
C PRO A 474 0.47 -11.42 17.44
N TYR A 475 0.80 -11.54 16.17
CA TYR A 475 1.41 -12.74 15.59
C TYR A 475 2.94 -12.57 15.53
N ASP A 476 3.68 -13.55 16.05
CA ASP A 476 5.17 -13.58 16.04
C ASP A 476 5.81 -12.24 16.39
N PRO A 477 5.67 -11.71 17.62
CA PRO A 477 6.16 -10.38 18.01
C PRO A 477 7.67 -10.22 17.78
N ALA A 478 8.43 -11.30 17.90
CA ALA A 478 9.88 -11.30 17.68
C ALA A 478 10.29 -11.31 16.19
N GLY A 479 9.33 -11.52 15.26
CA GLY A 479 9.60 -11.59 13.83
C GLY A 479 10.50 -12.77 13.43
N LYS A 480 10.42 -13.89 14.15
CA LYS A 480 11.26 -15.08 13.90
C LYS A 480 10.91 -15.73 12.57
N ALA A 481 9.62 -15.90 12.28
CA ALA A 481 9.17 -16.49 11.02
C ALA A 481 9.67 -15.71 9.80
N MET A 482 9.58 -14.40 9.84
CA MET A 482 10.02 -13.51 8.75
C MET A 482 11.55 -13.53 8.57
N ARG A 483 12.31 -13.68 9.65
CA ARG A 483 13.78 -13.69 9.59
C ARG A 483 14.36 -15.05 9.26
N GLY A 484 13.59 -16.11 9.43
CA GLY A 484 13.77 -17.50 8.97
C GLY A 484 15.04 -18.20 9.38
#